data_f83bdd32f2a82a864418fc6a5684685c
#
_entry.id   f83bdd32f2a82a864418fc6a5684685c
#
_cell.length_a   1.000
_cell.length_b   1.000
_cell.length_c   1.000
_cell.angle_alpha   90.00
_cell.angle_beta   90.00
_cell.angle_gamma   90.00
#
_symmetry.space_group_name_H-M   'P 1'
#
loop_
_entity.id
_entity.type
_entity.pdbx_description
1 polymer ?
#
loop_
_entity_poly.entity_id
_entity_poly.type
_entity_poly.pdbx_seq_one_letter_code
_entity_poly.pdbx_strand_id
1 'polypeptide(L)'
;MPQPGLPIAGMLYSNRRNALGITPWPGDVATTQVIDTNYVAGLVQGRYPQVRFVYHASKATAFGFSLENPEQQVGSGSASGVIFPAGLSSILTTQYNSGSNELKVPNMTPDFVLKAAFNGKLAGRTTHLDVGTVFRVFRNYAPTSTGSFSEKSHAGGFGVNADFSLEVLKNTRLVLNGFYGYGAGRYIGGLVPDVIVKANGNIQQIPAYSWVSGFEIAPNKATGFYVYYSGVYGQNETTVDTNGKFIGWGYPGGSNAADRIVSEITGGYSRVFWKHENLGSVQAGFQYAYLWLQPWSTKGGPNQAQTNMFFSQLRYNLP
;
A
#
# COMPACT_ATOMS: atom_id res chain seq x y z
N MET A 1 -33.17 17.37 12.48
CA MET A 1 -31.70 17.38 12.68
C MET A 1 -31.28 15.93 12.88
N PRO A 2 -30.41 15.36 12.07
CA PRO A 2 -29.90 14.03 12.35
C PRO A 2 -28.99 14.13 13.58
N GLN A 3 -29.21 13.27 14.54
CA GLN A 3 -28.36 13.13 15.72
C GLN A 3 -26.93 12.83 15.29
N PRO A 4 -25.88 13.36 15.95
CA PRO A 4 -24.53 12.93 15.72
C PRO A 4 -24.47 11.44 16.07
N GLY A 5 -24.28 10.60 15.07
CA GLY A 5 -24.20 9.17 15.27
C GLY A 5 -23.04 8.87 16.23
N LEU A 6 -23.34 8.16 17.30
CA LEU A 6 -22.34 7.56 18.16
C LEU A 6 -21.32 6.80 17.28
N PRO A 7 -20.02 6.90 17.57
CA PRO A 7 -19.01 6.15 16.84
C PRO A 7 -19.35 4.66 16.97
N ILE A 8 -19.71 4.03 15.86
CA ILE A 8 -19.91 2.59 15.82
C ILE A 8 -18.51 1.98 15.90
N ALA A 9 -18.14 1.54 17.09
CA ALA A 9 -16.99 0.66 17.28
C ALA A 9 -17.33 -0.67 16.62
N GLY A 10 -16.96 -0.84 15.36
CA GLY A 10 -17.09 -2.08 14.65
C GLY A 10 -15.81 -2.88 14.81
N MET A 11 -15.81 -3.89 15.67
CA MET A 11 -14.82 -4.94 15.66
C MET A 11 -15.10 -5.79 14.41
N LEU A 12 -14.42 -5.48 13.32
CA LEU A 12 -14.60 -6.19 12.07
C LEU A 12 -13.36 -7.04 11.83
N TYR A 13 -13.52 -8.33 11.97
CA TYR A 13 -12.73 -9.31 11.21
C TYR A 13 -12.99 -9.00 9.73
N SER A 14 -12.23 -8.13 9.15
CA SER A 14 -12.56 -7.69 7.82
C SER A 14 -11.40 -7.88 6.87
N ASN A 15 -11.69 -8.51 5.76
CA ASN A 15 -11.04 -8.34 4.46
C ASN A 15 -11.10 -6.88 3.97
N ARG A 16 -11.04 -5.89 4.86
CA ARG A 16 -11.05 -4.48 4.49
C ARG A 16 -9.63 -4.01 4.27
N ARG A 17 -9.45 -3.17 3.27
CA ARG A 17 -8.21 -2.48 2.96
C ARG A 17 -7.79 -1.66 4.18
N ASN A 18 -6.49 -1.38 4.29
CA ASN A 18 -5.96 -0.58 5.39
C ASN A 18 -6.62 0.80 5.48
N ALA A 19 -6.50 1.43 6.61
CA ALA A 19 -7.06 2.76 6.83
C ALA A 19 -6.26 3.86 6.11
N LEU A 20 -5.02 3.58 5.75
CA LEU A 20 -4.13 4.55 5.11
C LEU A 20 -4.41 4.72 3.62
N GLY A 21 -4.90 3.69 2.93
CA GLY A 21 -5.05 3.70 1.47
C GLY A 21 -6.19 4.58 0.96
N ILE A 22 -6.27 4.65 -0.35
CA ILE A 22 -7.32 5.35 -1.11
C ILE A 22 -8.71 4.72 -0.97
N THR A 23 -8.84 3.64 -0.22
CA THR A 23 -10.13 3.01 0.01
C THR A 23 -10.98 3.91 0.87
N PRO A 24 -12.18 4.20 0.43
CA PRO A 24 -13.05 5.07 1.19
C PRO A 24 -13.33 4.47 2.57
N TRP A 25 -13.21 5.29 3.58
CA TRP A 25 -13.85 5.05 4.86
C TRP A 25 -15.36 5.29 4.68
N PRO A 26 -16.21 4.84 5.59
CA PRO A 26 -17.62 5.15 5.51
C PRO A 26 -17.82 6.66 5.26
N GLY A 27 -18.39 7.01 4.12
CA GLY A 27 -18.59 8.41 3.68
C GLY A 27 -17.51 9.01 2.78
N ASP A 28 -16.38 8.34 2.59
CA ASP A 28 -15.37 8.78 1.63
C ASP A 28 -15.72 8.38 0.19
N VAL A 29 -15.15 9.06 -0.77
CA VAL A 29 -15.29 8.76 -2.20
C VAL A 29 -14.11 7.90 -2.65
N ALA A 30 -14.38 6.84 -3.43
CA ALA A 30 -13.31 6.07 -4.08
C ALA A 30 -12.52 6.96 -5.04
N THR A 31 -11.20 6.90 -4.98
CA THR A 31 -10.34 7.79 -5.76
C THR A 31 -9.93 7.24 -7.11
N THR A 32 -10.04 5.93 -7.36
CA THR A 32 -9.70 5.32 -8.65
C THR A 32 -10.80 4.40 -9.17
N GLN A 33 -10.89 4.27 -10.51
CA GLN A 33 -11.88 3.46 -11.22
C GLN A 33 -11.32 2.13 -11.75
N VAL A 34 -10.09 1.76 -11.35
CA VAL A 34 -9.45 0.53 -11.82
C VAL A 34 -10.26 -0.74 -11.51
N ILE A 35 -10.25 -1.68 -12.44
CA ILE A 35 -10.95 -2.96 -12.32
C ILE A 35 -10.28 -3.81 -11.23
N ASP A 36 -8.97 -3.89 -11.27
CA ASP A 36 -8.18 -4.66 -10.31
C ASP A 36 -7.19 -3.77 -9.55
N THR A 37 -7.58 -3.41 -8.35
CA THR A 37 -6.76 -2.57 -7.48
C THR A 37 -5.56 -3.31 -6.86
N ASN A 38 -5.51 -4.64 -6.93
CA ASN A 38 -4.40 -5.39 -6.36
C ASN A 38 -3.16 -5.40 -7.27
N TYR A 39 -3.33 -5.11 -8.56
CA TYR A 39 -2.26 -5.13 -9.55
C TYR A 39 -1.83 -3.76 -10.05
N VAL A 40 -2.44 -2.69 -9.56
CA VAL A 40 -2.01 -1.33 -9.91
C VAL A 40 -0.85 -0.91 -9.02
N ALA A 41 0.32 -0.76 -9.61
CA ALA A 41 1.50 -0.29 -8.90
C ALA A 41 1.25 1.10 -8.30
N GLY A 42 1.69 1.30 -7.06
CA GLY A 42 1.62 2.61 -6.40
C GLY A 42 0.36 2.89 -5.60
N LEU A 43 -0.68 2.07 -5.70
CA LEU A 43 -1.81 2.19 -4.80
C LEU A 43 -1.40 1.80 -3.38
N VAL A 44 -1.73 2.68 -2.43
CA VAL A 44 -1.59 2.36 -1.00
C VAL A 44 -2.69 1.40 -0.60
N GLN A 45 -2.34 0.15 -0.38
CA GLN A 45 -3.30 -0.91 -0.13
C GLN A 45 -2.74 -2.03 0.75
N GLY A 46 -3.62 -2.62 1.53
CA GLY A 46 -3.36 -3.79 2.35
C GLY A 46 -4.66 -4.28 2.98
N ARG A 47 -4.65 -5.49 3.50
CA ARG A 47 -5.78 -6.08 4.21
C ARG A 47 -5.25 -6.64 5.52
N TYR A 48 -5.44 -5.87 6.58
CA TYR A 48 -4.94 -6.23 7.91
C TYR A 48 -6.11 -6.29 8.90
N PRO A 49 -6.08 -7.21 9.86
CA PRO A 49 -6.96 -7.14 11.02
C PRO A 49 -6.80 -5.78 11.69
N GLN A 50 -7.90 -5.10 11.96
CA GLN A 50 -7.85 -3.75 12.52
C GLN A 50 -9.08 -3.44 13.37
N VAL A 51 -8.88 -2.55 14.34
CA VAL A 51 -9.94 -1.82 15.01
C VAL A 51 -9.89 -0.37 14.57
N ARG A 52 -11.00 0.16 14.07
CA ARG A 52 -11.05 1.49 13.48
C ARG A 52 -12.22 2.31 14.02
N PHE A 53 -11.94 3.58 14.30
CA PHE A 53 -12.90 4.58 14.70
C PHE A 53 -12.94 5.69 13.66
N VAL A 54 -14.14 6.11 13.25
CA VAL A 54 -14.36 7.21 12.33
C VAL A 54 -15.33 8.20 12.97
N TYR A 55 -14.91 9.46 13.00
CA TYR A 55 -15.73 10.58 13.48
C TYR A 55 -16.04 11.54 12.33
N HIS A 56 -17.31 11.71 12.01
CA HIS A 56 -17.79 12.69 11.05
C HIS A 56 -18.06 14.02 11.74
N ALA A 57 -17.10 14.95 11.65
CA ALA A 57 -17.22 16.28 12.22
C ALA A 57 -18.27 17.12 11.47
N SER A 58 -18.47 16.82 10.19
CA SER A 58 -19.49 17.44 9.34
C SER A 58 -19.85 16.50 8.18
N LYS A 59 -20.76 16.95 7.29
CA LYS A 59 -21.03 16.25 6.01
C LYS A 59 -19.81 16.23 5.08
N ALA A 60 -18.87 17.15 5.28
CA ALA A 60 -17.70 17.32 4.44
C ALA A 60 -16.43 16.75 5.06
N THR A 61 -16.34 16.63 6.37
CA THR A 61 -15.09 16.34 7.07
C THR A 61 -15.23 15.12 7.99
N ALA A 62 -14.31 14.18 7.84
CA ALA A 62 -14.20 13.01 8.69
C ALA A 62 -12.75 12.85 9.21
N PHE A 63 -12.64 12.35 10.43
CA PHE A 63 -11.39 11.95 11.05
C PHE A 63 -11.44 10.48 11.40
N GLY A 64 -10.34 9.80 11.26
CA GLY A 64 -10.26 8.39 11.57
C GLY A 64 -9.00 8.03 12.31
N PHE A 65 -9.12 6.99 13.12
CA PHE A 65 -8.04 6.35 13.84
C PHE A 65 -8.19 4.84 13.70
N SER A 66 -7.10 4.12 13.44
CA SER A 66 -7.10 2.67 13.53
C SER A 66 -5.86 2.12 14.23
N LEU A 67 -6.05 0.94 14.81
CA LEU A 67 -5.00 0.04 15.29
C LEU A 67 -5.00 -1.15 14.35
N GLU A 68 -3.87 -1.39 13.69
CA GLU A 68 -3.73 -2.46 12.72
C GLU A 68 -2.75 -3.52 13.21
N ASN A 69 -2.97 -4.77 12.79
CA ASN A 69 -2.08 -5.86 13.13
C ASN A 69 -0.65 -5.56 12.69
N PRO A 70 0.33 -5.57 13.60
CA PRO A 70 1.72 -5.26 13.27
C PRO A 70 2.34 -6.42 12.49
N GLU A 71 3.09 -6.07 11.49
CA GLU A 71 3.92 -7.00 10.71
C GLU A 71 5.28 -6.38 10.46
N GLN A 72 6.29 -7.21 10.17
CA GLN A 72 7.65 -6.79 9.85
C GLN A 72 8.02 -7.39 8.50
N GLN A 73 7.62 -6.74 7.43
CA GLN A 73 7.77 -7.29 6.09
C GLN A 73 9.18 -7.11 5.54
N VAL A 74 9.75 -8.20 5.06
CA VAL A 74 11.09 -8.23 4.44
C VAL A 74 11.08 -8.80 3.02
N GLY A 75 9.89 -8.92 2.42
CA GLY A 75 9.67 -9.52 1.11
C GLY A 75 9.46 -11.03 1.17
N SER A 76 8.89 -11.59 0.13
CA SER A 76 8.57 -13.01 0.03
C SER A 76 9.59 -13.77 -0.81
N GLY A 77 10.17 -14.80 -0.24
CA GLY A 77 11.07 -15.73 -0.92
C GLY A 77 12.47 -15.18 -1.21
N SER A 78 13.29 -15.98 -1.86
CA SER A 78 14.67 -15.66 -2.19
C SER A 78 14.82 -14.59 -3.29
N ALA A 79 13.74 -14.31 -4.00
CA ALA A 79 13.80 -13.45 -5.18
C ALA A 79 13.71 -11.94 -4.86
N SER A 80 12.94 -11.51 -3.88
CA SER A 80 12.75 -10.11 -3.51
C SER A 80 13.06 -9.81 -2.05
N GLY A 81 13.53 -10.81 -1.31
CA GLY A 81 13.75 -10.71 0.12
C GLY A 81 15.00 -9.97 0.52
N VAL A 82 14.97 -9.47 1.74
CA VAL A 82 16.15 -8.93 2.43
C VAL A 82 17.12 -10.06 2.74
N ILE A 83 18.40 -9.84 2.48
CA ILE A 83 19.46 -10.74 2.92
C ILE A 83 19.86 -10.38 4.34
N PHE A 84 19.67 -11.32 5.26
CA PHE A 84 20.04 -11.18 6.66
C PHE A 84 21.52 -11.49 6.91
N PRO A 85 22.11 -10.97 8.03
CA PRO A 85 23.44 -11.36 8.48
C PRO A 85 23.56 -12.87 8.66
N ALA A 86 24.64 -13.48 8.16
CA ALA A 86 24.81 -14.94 8.18
C ALA A 86 24.73 -15.53 9.59
N GLY A 87 25.29 -14.85 10.59
CA GLY A 87 25.24 -15.28 11.99
C GLY A 87 23.88 -15.16 12.67
N LEU A 88 22.92 -14.46 12.08
CA LEU A 88 21.59 -14.22 12.65
C LEU A 88 20.46 -14.73 11.74
N SER A 89 20.76 -15.16 10.52
CA SER A 89 19.77 -15.45 9.48
C SER A 89 18.73 -16.49 9.91
N SER A 90 19.15 -17.60 10.52
CA SER A 90 18.25 -18.66 10.97
C SER A 90 17.23 -18.20 12.01
N ILE A 91 17.61 -17.23 12.85
CA ILE A 91 16.76 -16.67 13.88
C ILE A 91 15.86 -15.58 13.30
N LEU A 92 16.41 -14.70 12.47
CA LEU A 92 15.67 -13.57 11.92
C LEU A 92 14.58 -14.01 10.93
N THR A 93 14.81 -15.05 10.13
CA THR A 93 13.80 -15.60 9.23
C THR A 93 12.53 -16.07 9.93
N THR A 94 12.59 -16.38 11.22
CA THR A 94 11.41 -16.75 12.02
C THR A 94 10.70 -15.56 12.65
N GLN A 95 11.28 -14.36 12.58
CA GLN A 95 10.78 -13.15 13.24
C GLN A 95 10.26 -12.09 12.29
N TYR A 96 10.52 -12.24 11.00
CA TYR A 96 10.09 -11.32 9.97
C TYR A 96 9.11 -12.00 9.03
N ASN A 97 8.12 -11.22 8.58
CA ASN A 97 7.16 -11.69 7.61
C ASN A 97 7.81 -11.79 6.22
N SER A 98 7.95 -13.00 5.75
CA SER A 98 8.51 -13.35 4.44
C SER A 98 7.54 -14.15 3.59
N GLY A 99 6.23 -13.93 3.71
CA GLY A 99 5.18 -14.60 2.96
C GLY A 99 4.75 -15.97 3.52
N SER A 100 5.57 -16.61 4.35
CA SER A 100 5.22 -17.90 5.00
C SER A 100 5.25 -17.83 6.53
N ASN A 101 5.52 -16.68 7.10
CA ASN A 101 5.79 -16.53 8.53
C ASN A 101 4.99 -15.40 9.20
N GLU A 102 3.86 -15.03 8.62
CA GLU A 102 3.04 -13.86 9.01
C GLU A 102 2.53 -13.89 10.45
N LEU A 103 2.35 -15.10 11.00
CA LEU A 103 1.82 -15.30 12.35
C LEU A 103 2.88 -15.41 13.45
N LYS A 104 4.18 -15.33 13.11
CA LYS A 104 5.27 -15.55 14.05
C LYS A 104 6.10 -14.30 14.35
N VAL A 105 5.62 -13.15 13.94
CA VAL A 105 6.30 -11.88 14.15
C VAL A 105 6.24 -11.50 15.63
N PRO A 106 7.36 -11.20 16.29
CA PRO A 106 7.40 -10.93 17.74
C PRO A 106 6.88 -9.54 18.09
N ASN A 107 6.55 -8.70 17.12
CA ASN A 107 6.08 -7.35 17.36
C ASN A 107 4.61 -7.35 17.79
N MET A 108 4.33 -6.96 19.01
CA MET A 108 2.98 -6.86 19.57
C MET A 108 2.44 -5.42 19.59
N THR A 109 3.27 -4.44 19.23
CA THR A 109 2.82 -3.04 19.17
C THR A 109 2.06 -2.83 17.86
N PRO A 110 0.76 -2.52 17.91
CA PRO A 110 -0.02 -2.30 16.68
C PRO A 110 0.51 -1.12 15.88
N ASP A 111 0.28 -1.15 14.58
CA ASP A 111 0.48 0.02 13.74
C ASP A 111 -0.65 1.02 14.02
N PHE A 112 -0.29 2.29 14.27
CA PHE A 112 -1.23 3.36 14.56
C PHE A 112 -1.45 4.18 13.30
N VAL A 113 -2.71 4.26 12.86
CA VAL A 113 -3.07 5.04 11.67
C VAL A 113 -4.00 6.19 12.06
N LEU A 114 -3.68 7.38 11.58
CA LEU A 114 -4.52 8.57 11.66
C LEU A 114 -4.88 9.00 10.25
N LYS A 115 -6.13 9.45 10.04
CA LYS A 115 -6.60 9.96 8.74
C LYS A 115 -7.56 11.13 8.95
N ALA A 116 -7.43 12.13 8.07
CA ALA A 116 -8.40 13.21 7.90
C ALA A 116 -8.86 13.23 6.45
N ALA A 117 -10.17 13.36 6.22
CA ALA A 117 -10.75 13.42 4.89
C ALA A 117 -11.69 14.62 4.76
N PHE A 118 -11.68 15.24 3.59
CA PHE A 118 -12.53 16.35 3.22
C PHE A 118 -13.20 16.10 1.87
N ASN A 119 -14.52 16.22 1.84
CA ASN A 119 -15.34 16.16 0.63
C ASN A 119 -16.08 17.49 0.47
N GLY A 120 -15.86 18.20 -0.62
CA GLY A 120 -16.44 19.52 -0.76
C GLY A 120 -16.30 20.11 -2.16
N LYS A 121 -16.20 21.44 -2.19
CA LYS A 121 -15.95 22.18 -3.42
C LYS A 121 -14.76 23.12 -3.25
N LEU A 122 -13.87 23.09 -4.23
CA LEU A 122 -12.78 24.05 -4.38
C LEU A 122 -13.07 24.90 -5.63
N ALA A 123 -13.21 26.22 -5.47
CA ALA A 123 -13.60 27.13 -6.57
C ALA A 123 -14.86 26.65 -7.33
N GLY A 124 -15.87 26.15 -6.61
CA GLY A 124 -17.11 25.62 -7.19
C GLY A 124 -17.02 24.21 -7.80
N ARG A 125 -15.86 23.61 -7.88
CA ARG A 125 -15.58 22.27 -8.42
C ARG A 125 -15.61 21.21 -7.33
N THR A 126 -16.21 20.06 -7.61
CA THR A 126 -16.19 18.91 -6.68
C THR A 126 -14.77 18.49 -6.40
N THR A 127 -14.42 18.38 -5.13
CA THR A 127 -13.09 17.96 -4.67
C THR A 127 -13.18 16.97 -3.53
N HIS A 128 -12.19 16.09 -3.48
CA HIS A 128 -11.88 15.24 -2.34
C HIS A 128 -10.41 15.41 -2.00
N LEU A 129 -10.12 15.48 -0.71
CA LEU A 129 -8.76 15.46 -0.17
C LEU A 129 -8.77 14.57 1.06
N ASP A 130 -7.84 13.63 1.13
CA ASP A 130 -7.54 12.99 2.39
C ASP A 130 -6.03 12.91 2.64
N VAL A 131 -5.67 12.91 3.91
CA VAL A 131 -4.30 12.74 4.37
C VAL A 131 -4.31 11.72 5.51
N GLY A 132 -3.47 10.71 5.35
CA GLY A 132 -3.27 9.66 6.34
C GLY A 132 -1.81 9.56 6.78
N THR A 133 -1.60 9.09 7.99
CA THR A 133 -0.27 8.78 8.51
C THR A 133 -0.30 7.49 9.29
N VAL A 134 0.78 6.72 9.22
CA VAL A 134 0.97 5.51 10.00
C VAL A 134 2.25 5.63 10.82
N PHE A 135 2.20 5.17 12.07
CA PHE A 135 3.35 5.00 12.95
C PHE A 135 3.50 3.53 13.29
N ARG A 136 4.72 3.04 13.21
CA ARG A 136 5.06 1.63 13.32
C ARG A 136 6.23 1.42 14.27
N VAL A 137 6.32 0.21 14.82
CA VAL A 137 7.45 -0.24 15.63
C VAL A 137 7.92 -1.59 15.09
N PHE A 138 9.23 -1.77 15.01
CA PHE A 138 9.89 -3.01 14.63
C PHE A 138 10.71 -3.53 15.79
N ARG A 139 10.79 -4.85 15.96
CA ARG A 139 11.58 -5.49 17.00
C ARG A 139 12.19 -6.78 16.49
N ASN A 140 13.37 -7.09 16.99
CA ASN A 140 13.95 -8.41 16.86
C ASN A 140 14.60 -8.87 18.17
N TYR A 141 14.74 -10.17 18.30
CA TYR A 141 15.28 -10.84 19.48
C TYR A 141 16.42 -11.75 19.05
N ALA A 142 17.40 -11.91 19.92
CA ALA A 142 18.52 -12.81 19.71
C ALA A 142 18.81 -13.61 20.99
N PRO A 143 19.40 -14.81 20.88
CA PRO A 143 19.84 -15.57 22.03
C PRO A 143 20.87 -14.81 22.85
N THR A 144 20.74 -14.88 24.15
CA THR A 144 21.75 -14.44 25.11
C THR A 144 22.76 -15.56 25.36
N SER A 145 23.88 -15.25 26.03
CA SER A 145 24.86 -16.23 26.48
C SER A 145 24.29 -17.33 27.40
N THR A 146 23.13 -17.04 28.03
CA THR A 146 22.43 -18.01 28.90
C THR A 146 21.40 -18.87 28.16
N GLY A 147 21.28 -18.72 26.82
CA GLY A 147 20.31 -19.42 25.98
C GLY A 147 18.89 -18.84 25.99
N SER A 148 18.63 -17.81 26.79
CA SER A 148 17.38 -17.08 26.76
C SER A 148 17.36 -16.10 25.59
N PHE A 149 16.16 -15.70 25.12
CA PHE A 149 16.01 -14.64 24.12
C PHE A 149 15.82 -13.28 24.79
N SER A 150 16.54 -12.27 24.30
CA SER A 150 16.35 -10.88 24.70
C SER A 150 16.15 -9.99 23.48
N GLU A 151 15.50 -8.84 23.67
CA GLU A 151 15.37 -7.83 22.63
C GLU A 151 16.76 -7.36 22.18
N LYS A 152 17.05 -7.52 20.89
CA LYS A 152 18.34 -7.13 20.28
C LYS A 152 18.29 -5.71 19.75
N SER A 153 17.17 -5.35 19.14
CA SER A 153 16.97 -4.03 18.54
C SER A 153 15.49 -3.72 18.40
N HIS A 154 15.17 -2.44 18.51
CA HIS A 154 13.89 -1.91 18.07
C HIS A 154 14.10 -0.64 17.23
N ALA A 155 13.14 -0.32 16.38
CA ALA A 155 13.17 0.85 15.53
C ALA A 155 11.75 1.34 15.24
N GLY A 156 11.58 2.66 15.06
CA GLY A 156 10.32 3.26 14.65
C GLY A 156 10.25 3.38 13.13
N GLY A 157 9.06 3.28 12.58
CA GLY A 157 8.77 3.59 11.18
C GLY A 157 7.58 4.52 11.06
N PHE A 158 7.43 5.17 9.94
CA PHE A 158 6.25 5.99 9.64
C PHE A 158 5.94 6.00 8.15
N GLY A 159 4.70 6.37 7.81
CA GLY A 159 4.30 6.65 6.44
C GLY A 159 3.30 7.78 6.40
N VAL A 160 3.28 8.51 5.30
CA VAL A 160 2.30 9.56 5.01
C VAL A 160 1.72 9.32 3.63
N ASN A 161 0.40 9.38 3.54
CA ASN A 161 -0.35 9.27 2.29
C ASN A 161 -1.21 10.52 2.10
N ALA A 162 -1.32 10.99 0.85
CA ALA A 162 -2.25 12.04 0.49
C ALA A 162 -2.97 11.65 -0.81
N ASP A 163 -4.31 11.75 -0.79
CA ASP A 163 -5.19 11.50 -1.92
C ASP A 163 -5.94 12.78 -2.26
N PHE A 164 -5.90 13.16 -3.50
CA PHE A 164 -6.59 14.34 -3.99
C PHE A 164 -7.35 14.03 -5.28
N SER A 165 -8.59 14.49 -5.37
CA SER A 165 -9.30 14.52 -6.64
C SER A 165 -10.04 15.83 -6.82
N LEU A 166 -10.08 16.32 -8.06
CA LEU A 166 -10.71 17.57 -8.45
C LEU A 166 -11.42 17.40 -9.79
N GLU A 167 -12.66 17.82 -9.88
CA GLU A 167 -13.35 17.99 -11.15
C GLU A 167 -12.75 19.19 -11.88
N VAL A 168 -11.80 18.95 -12.80
CA VAL A 168 -11.08 20.00 -13.54
C VAL A 168 -11.91 20.57 -14.69
N LEU A 169 -12.72 19.73 -15.35
CA LEU A 169 -13.68 20.08 -16.37
C LEU A 169 -15.00 19.34 -16.07
N LYS A 170 -16.08 19.76 -16.70
CA LYS A 170 -17.36 19.03 -16.60
C LYS A 170 -17.14 17.56 -16.99
N ASN A 171 -17.53 16.67 -16.12
CA ASN A 171 -17.38 15.22 -16.30
C ASN A 171 -15.93 14.70 -16.40
N THR A 172 -14.93 15.52 -16.03
CA THR A 172 -13.51 15.12 -16.03
C THR A 172 -12.91 15.40 -14.67
N ARG A 173 -12.40 14.36 -14.03
CA ARG A 173 -11.79 14.42 -12.71
C ARG A 173 -10.28 14.11 -12.82
N LEU A 174 -9.46 14.99 -12.27
CA LEU A 174 -8.06 14.70 -11.95
C LEU A 174 -8.01 13.86 -10.67
N VAL A 175 -7.16 12.85 -10.64
CA VAL A 175 -6.88 12.01 -9.46
C VAL A 175 -5.39 12.01 -9.22
N LEU A 176 -4.99 12.30 -7.99
CA LEU A 176 -3.62 12.27 -7.53
C LEU A 176 -3.56 11.51 -6.21
N ASN A 177 -2.63 10.59 -6.09
CA ASN A 177 -2.29 9.89 -4.87
C ASN A 177 -0.78 9.90 -4.70
N GLY A 178 -0.31 10.09 -3.49
CA GLY A 178 1.10 10.04 -3.15
C GLY A 178 1.34 9.42 -1.79
N PHE A 179 2.38 8.62 -1.68
CA PHE A 179 2.82 8.01 -0.44
C PHE A 179 4.32 8.17 -0.26
N TYR A 180 4.73 8.45 0.96
CA TYR A 180 6.09 8.33 1.44
C TYR A 180 6.10 7.46 2.69
N GLY A 181 6.99 6.47 2.74
CA GLY A 181 7.16 5.60 3.88
C GLY A 181 8.62 5.40 4.26
N TYR A 182 8.90 5.35 5.55
CA TYR A 182 10.17 4.96 6.14
C TYR A 182 9.91 3.76 7.04
N GLY A 183 10.21 2.57 6.53
CA GLY A 183 9.77 1.33 7.16
C GLY A 183 8.27 1.05 6.97
N ALA A 184 7.68 1.44 5.85
CA ALA A 184 6.26 1.27 5.60
C ALA A 184 5.95 0.68 4.20
N GLY A 185 6.88 -0.10 3.65
CA GLY A 185 6.76 -0.72 2.33
C GLY A 185 5.58 -1.68 2.21
N ARG A 186 5.16 -2.32 3.32
CA ARG A 186 3.98 -3.19 3.32
C ARG A 186 2.70 -2.47 2.86
N TYR A 187 2.59 -1.15 3.09
CA TYR A 187 1.41 -0.36 2.74
C TYR A 187 1.29 -0.04 1.25
N ILE A 188 2.35 -0.26 0.48
CA ILE A 188 2.36 -0.10 -0.98
C ILE A 188 2.40 -1.45 -1.70
N GLY A 189 1.55 -2.38 -1.26
CA GLY A 189 1.41 -3.70 -1.85
C GLY A 189 2.57 -4.65 -1.57
N GLY A 190 3.46 -4.31 -0.63
CA GLY A 190 4.61 -5.13 -0.29
C GLY A 190 5.69 -5.21 -1.37
N LEU A 191 5.69 -4.30 -2.33
CA LEU A 191 6.69 -4.22 -3.40
C LEU A 191 8.07 -3.79 -2.89
N VAL A 192 8.12 -3.16 -1.71
CA VAL A 192 9.36 -2.76 -1.01
C VAL A 192 9.33 -3.36 0.38
N PRO A 193 10.40 -3.97 0.87
CA PRO A 193 10.49 -4.41 2.27
C PRO A 193 10.41 -3.22 3.24
N ASP A 194 9.99 -3.49 4.47
CA ASP A 194 9.94 -2.46 5.51
C ASP A 194 11.33 -2.10 6.03
N VAL A 195 12.17 -3.11 6.26
CA VAL A 195 13.45 -2.95 6.96
C VAL A 195 14.51 -3.92 6.46
N ILE A 196 15.77 -3.60 6.75
CA ILE A 196 16.90 -4.54 6.77
C ILE A 196 17.38 -4.74 8.20
N VAL A 197 18.22 -5.75 8.40
CA VAL A 197 18.95 -5.96 9.66
C VAL A 197 20.45 -5.93 9.40
N LYS A 198 21.17 -5.08 10.13
CA LYS A 198 22.62 -4.92 10.05
C LYS A 198 23.36 -6.11 10.70
N ALA A 199 24.66 -6.26 10.41
CA ALA A 199 25.50 -7.32 10.98
C ALA A 199 25.48 -7.38 12.51
N ASN A 200 25.34 -6.25 13.18
CA ASN A 200 25.21 -6.15 14.64
C ASN A 200 23.79 -6.46 15.17
N GLY A 201 22.84 -6.78 14.31
CA GLY A 201 21.45 -7.06 14.65
C GLY A 201 20.55 -5.82 14.71
N ASN A 202 21.07 -4.62 14.47
CA ASN A 202 20.25 -3.40 14.49
C ASN A 202 19.35 -3.34 13.25
N ILE A 203 18.11 -2.90 13.48
CA ILE A 203 17.11 -2.69 12.43
C ILE A 203 17.35 -1.34 11.74
N GLN A 204 17.26 -1.32 10.41
CA GLN A 204 17.30 -0.13 9.57
C GLN A 204 16.10 -0.11 8.64
N GLN A 205 15.34 0.97 8.65
CA GLN A 205 14.16 1.13 7.82
C GLN A 205 14.54 1.44 6.37
N ILE A 206 13.68 1.02 5.43
CA ILE A 206 13.82 1.28 4.00
C ILE A 206 12.86 2.43 3.61
N PRO A 207 13.37 3.52 3.03
CA PRO A 207 12.52 4.54 2.43
C PRO A 207 11.84 4.02 1.17
N ALA A 208 10.54 4.34 1.04
CA ALA A 208 9.74 3.95 -0.11
C ALA A 208 8.78 5.08 -0.50
N TYR A 209 8.50 5.19 -1.80
CA TYR A 209 7.59 6.17 -2.38
C TYR A 209 6.62 5.47 -3.31
N SER A 210 5.39 5.97 -3.38
CA SER A 210 4.48 5.57 -4.44
C SER A 210 3.64 6.74 -4.92
N TRP A 211 3.12 6.60 -6.14
CA TRP A 211 2.26 7.60 -6.75
C TRP A 211 1.23 6.95 -7.68
N VAL A 212 0.10 7.61 -7.79
CA VAL A 212 -0.90 7.41 -8.84
C VAL A 212 -1.36 8.78 -9.28
N SER A 213 -1.34 9.04 -10.59
CA SER A 213 -1.86 10.27 -11.17
C SER A 213 -2.62 9.97 -12.45
N GLY A 214 -3.73 10.65 -12.69
CA GLY A 214 -4.49 10.39 -13.90
C GLY A 214 -5.79 11.15 -13.99
N PHE A 215 -6.54 10.79 -15.01
CA PHE A 215 -7.83 11.40 -15.31
C PHE A 215 -8.91 10.35 -15.42
N GLU A 216 -10.09 10.73 -14.98
CA GLU A 216 -11.33 10.00 -15.14
C GLU A 216 -12.33 10.87 -15.89
N ILE A 217 -12.95 10.31 -16.91
CA ILE A 217 -13.90 11.00 -17.78
C ILE A 217 -15.21 10.23 -17.80
N ALA A 218 -16.31 10.87 -17.41
CA ALA A 218 -17.64 10.30 -17.41
C ALA A 218 -18.55 11.11 -18.36
N PRO A 219 -18.49 10.88 -19.70
CA PRO A 219 -19.25 11.67 -20.67
C PRO A 219 -20.77 11.66 -20.39
N ASN A 220 -21.23 10.59 -19.79
CA ASN A 220 -22.61 10.41 -19.31
C ASN A 220 -22.65 9.46 -18.13
N LYS A 221 -23.82 9.27 -17.51
CA LYS A 221 -24.02 8.42 -16.32
C LYS A 221 -23.77 6.92 -16.56
N ALA A 222 -23.71 6.49 -17.82
CA ALA A 222 -23.55 5.07 -18.16
C ALA A 222 -22.15 4.72 -18.62
N THR A 223 -21.30 5.71 -18.94
CA THR A 223 -19.99 5.46 -19.58
C THR A 223 -18.89 6.16 -18.81
N GLY A 224 -17.81 5.45 -18.52
CA GLY A 224 -16.60 5.97 -17.89
C GLY A 224 -15.34 5.54 -18.63
N PHE A 225 -14.38 6.44 -18.68
CA PHE A 225 -13.01 6.19 -19.13
C PHE A 225 -12.04 6.65 -18.04
N TYR A 226 -10.89 6.02 -17.98
CA TYR A 226 -9.80 6.47 -17.13
C TYR A 226 -8.45 6.15 -17.72
N VAL A 227 -7.46 6.94 -17.35
CA VAL A 227 -6.05 6.69 -17.61
C VAL A 227 -5.25 7.12 -16.40
N TYR A 228 -4.31 6.25 -15.97
CA TYR A 228 -3.42 6.53 -14.85
C TYR A 228 -1.98 6.21 -15.23
N TYR A 229 -1.07 7.02 -14.68
CA TYR A 229 0.32 6.69 -14.54
C TYR A 229 0.63 6.51 -13.06
N SER A 230 1.23 5.39 -12.72
CA SER A 230 1.46 5.02 -11.33
C SER A 230 2.80 4.32 -11.15
N GLY A 231 3.25 4.20 -9.90
CA GLY A 231 4.47 3.47 -9.62
C GLY A 231 4.88 3.45 -8.17
N VAL A 232 5.92 2.66 -7.91
CA VAL A 232 6.58 2.50 -6.62
C VAL A 232 8.08 2.64 -6.83
N TYR A 233 8.73 3.36 -5.94
CA TYR A 233 10.18 3.43 -5.81
C TYR A 233 10.59 2.99 -4.42
N GLY A 234 11.52 2.04 -4.34
CA GLY A 234 12.15 1.62 -3.09
C GLY A 234 13.63 2.02 -3.09
N GLN A 235 14.07 2.75 -2.06
CA GLN A 235 15.47 3.06 -1.89
C GLN A 235 16.22 1.81 -1.44
N ASN A 236 17.39 1.54 -2.02
CA ASN A 236 18.23 0.46 -1.52
C ASN A 236 18.79 0.80 -0.13
N GLU A 237 18.79 -0.20 0.73
CA GLU A 237 19.43 -0.14 2.04
C GLU A 237 20.37 -1.33 2.19
N THR A 238 21.66 -1.04 2.44
CA THR A 238 22.70 -2.06 2.40
C THR A 238 23.70 -1.87 3.53
N THR A 239 24.30 -2.98 3.94
CA THR A 239 25.38 -2.99 4.92
C THR A 239 26.35 -4.11 4.60
N VAL A 240 27.49 -4.13 5.28
CA VAL A 240 28.48 -5.20 5.15
C VAL A 240 28.35 -6.15 6.34
N ASP A 241 28.27 -7.45 6.07
CA ASP A 241 28.25 -8.49 7.09
C ASP A 241 29.66 -8.74 7.66
N THR A 242 29.75 -9.47 8.75
CA THR A 242 31.00 -9.82 9.43
C THR A 242 31.98 -10.59 8.54
N ASN A 243 31.51 -11.26 7.50
CA ASN A 243 32.32 -11.97 6.50
C ASN A 243 32.74 -11.09 5.29
N GLY A 244 32.50 -9.77 5.36
CA GLY A 244 32.84 -8.80 4.30
C GLY A 244 31.88 -8.79 3.10
N LYS A 245 30.79 -9.55 3.10
CA LYS A 245 29.80 -9.55 2.02
C LYS A 245 28.73 -8.47 2.24
N PHE A 246 28.26 -7.90 1.13
CA PHE A 246 27.08 -7.03 1.17
C PHE A 246 25.81 -7.82 1.50
N ILE A 247 25.00 -7.27 2.39
CA ILE A 247 23.69 -7.76 2.81
C ILE A 247 22.67 -6.62 2.82
N GLY A 248 21.42 -6.93 3.10
CA GLY A 248 20.32 -5.98 3.10
C GLY A 248 19.47 -6.13 1.84
N TRP A 249 19.07 -5.03 1.25
CA TRP A 249 18.18 -5.00 0.09
C TRP A 249 18.72 -4.06 -1.00
N GLY A 250 18.73 -4.54 -2.26
CA GLY A 250 19.20 -3.74 -3.41
C GLY A 250 20.70 -3.46 -3.43
N TYR A 251 21.53 -4.31 -2.86
CA TYR A 251 22.98 -4.13 -2.77
C TYR A 251 23.69 -4.36 -4.12
N PRO A 252 24.82 -3.68 -4.37
CA PRO A 252 25.61 -3.86 -5.58
C PRO A 252 26.05 -5.31 -5.79
N GLY A 253 25.84 -5.85 -6.98
CA GLY A 253 26.14 -7.25 -7.30
C GLY A 253 25.16 -8.28 -6.72
N GLY A 254 24.04 -7.82 -6.14
CA GLY A 254 22.91 -8.64 -5.77
C GLY A 254 22.13 -9.16 -6.97
N SER A 255 21.11 -9.98 -6.73
CA SER A 255 20.19 -10.44 -7.78
C SER A 255 19.33 -9.27 -8.31
N ASN A 256 18.70 -9.48 -9.46
CA ASN A 256 17.76 -8.53 -10.05
C ASN A 256 16.36 -8.57 -9.41
N ALA A 257 16.25 -9.10 -8.22
CA ALA A 257 14.97 -9.30 -7.53
C ALA A 257 14.60 -8.13 -6.58
N ALA A 258 15.55 -7.24 -6.28
CA ALA A 258 15.26 -6.03 -5.52
C ALA A 258 14.91 -4.89 -6.50
N ASP A 259 13.62 -4.62 -6.64
CA ASP A 259 13.12 -3.65 -7.60
C ASP A 259 13.36 -2.21 -7.12
N ARG A 260 14.14 -1.45 -7.88
CA ARG A 260 14.35 -0.02 -7.65
C ARG A 260 13.08 0.76 -7.93
N ILE A 261 12.45 0.46 -9.06
CA ILE A 261 11.24 1.14 -9.51
C ILE A 261 10.34 0.16 -10.25
N VAL A 262 9.06 0.22 -9.91
CA VAL A 262 7.97 -0.42 -10.66
C VAL A 262 7.08 0.70 -11.15
N SER A 263 6.78 0.74 -12.43
CA SER A 263 5.92 1.75 -13.04
C SER A 263 4.85 1.12 -13.89
N GLU A 264 3.72 1.80 -14.01
CA GLU A 264 2.57 1.29 -14.75
C GLU A 264 1.80 2.41 -15.43
N ILE A 265 1.35 2.16 -16.65
CA ILE A 265 0.31 2.94 -17.33
C ILE A 265 -0.91 2.06 -17.47
N THR A 266 -2.04 2.54 -16.95
CA THR A 266 -3.31 1.81 -16.96
C THR A 266 -4.38 2.65 -17.61
N GLY A 267 -5.09 2.09 -18.57
CA GLY A 267 -6.26 2.71 -19.21
C GLY A 267 -7.46 1.78 -19.16
N GLY A 268 -8.63 2.34 -18.96
CA GLY A 268 -9.83 1.54 -18.86
C GLY A 268 -11.10 2.23 -19.35
N TYR A 269 -12.08 1.40 -19.62
CA TYR A 269 -13.40 1.77 -20.07
C TYR A 269 -14.45 0.97 -19.32
N SER A 270 -15.54 1.61 -18.94
CA SER A 270 -16.68 0.92 -18.36
C SER A 270 -18.01 1.46 -18.93
N ARG A 271 -19.01 0.57 -19.04
CA ARG A 271 -20.33 0.94 -19.50
C ARG A 271 -21.43 0.14 -18.80
N VAL A 272 -22.40 0.87 -18.27
CA VAL A 272 -23.69 0.31 -17.86
C VAL A 272 -24.54 0.11 -19.11
N PHE A 273 -24.82 -1.11 -19.48
CA PHE A 273 -25.59 -1.44 -20.69
C PHE A 273 -27.03 -1.86 -20.38
N TRP A 274 -27.33 -2.14 -19.11
CA TRP A 274 -28.67 -2.42 -18.65
C TRP A 274 -28.88 -1.80 -17.27
N LYS A 275 -30.05 -1.17 -17.07
CA LYS A 275 -30.44 -0.60 -15.79
C LYS A 275 -31.96 -0.70 -15.63
N HIS A 276 -32.40 -1.12 -14.45
CA HIS A 276 -33.81 -1.17 -14.05
C HIS A 276 -33.96 -0.69 -12.62
N GLU A 277 -35.02 0.09 -12.35
CA GLU A 277 -35.18 0.77 -11.05
C GLU A 277 -35.19 -0.22 -9.86
N ASN A 278 -35.92 -1.33 -10.02
CA ASN A 278 -36.11 -2.31 -8.95
C ASN A 278 -35.19 -3.53 -9.05
N LEU A 279 -34.44 -3.66 -10.14
CA LEU A 279 -33.57 -4.84 -10.35
C LEU A 279 -32.08 -4.46 -10.39
N GLY A 280 -31.73 -3.18 -10.36
CA GLY A 280 -30.35 -2.74 -10.37
C GLY A 280 -29.76 -2.49 -11.75
N SER A 281 -28.46 -2.78 -11.95
CA SER A 281 -27.81 -2.52 -13.24
C SER A 281 -26.70 -3.52 -13.55
N VAL A 282 -26.44 -3.72 -14.85
CA VAL A 282 -25.34 -4.53 -15.35
C VAL A 282 -24.34 -3.63 -16.07
N GLN A 283 -23.09 -3.73 -15.66
CA GLN A 283 -21.97 -2.95 -16.17
C GLN A 283 -20.90 -3.90 -16.70
N ALA A 284 -20.36 -3.63 -17.88
CA ALA A 284 -19.13 -4.24 -18.40
C ALA A 284 -17.97 -3.24 -18.25
N GLY A 285 -16.78 -3.78 -18.04
CA GLY A 285 -15.54 -2.99 -17.95
C GLY A 285 -14.38 -3.72 -18.61
N PHE A 286 -13.47 -2.95 -19.20
CA PHE A 286 -12.23 -3.42 -19.80
C PHE A 286 -11.09 -2.51 -19.33
N GLN A 287 -9.95 -3.11 -19.05
CA GLN A 287 -8.74 -2.41 -18.65
C GLN A 287 -7.53 -3.03 -19.34
N TYR A 288 -6.64 -2.17 -19.77
CA TYR A 288 -5.29 -2.54 -20.20
C TYR A 288 -4.30 -1.87 -19.27
N ALA A 289 -3.28 -2.61 -18.85
CA ALA A 289 -2.16 -2.09 -18.08
C ALA A 289 -0.84 -2.56 -18.71
N TYR A 290 0.09 -1.63 -18.84
CA TYR A 290 1.48 -1.88 -19.19
C TYR A 290 2.35 -1.57 -18.00
N LEU A 291 2.99 -2.59 -17.46
CA LEU A 291 3.85 -2.52 -16.28
C LEU A 291 5.28 -2.80 -16.67
N TRP A 292 6.22 -2.02 -16.14
CA TRP A 292 7.65 -2.28 -16.25
C TRP A 292 8.34 -2.05 -14.92
N LEU A 293 9.44 -2.79 -14.71
CA LEU A 293 10.25 -2.72 -13.51
C LEU A 293 11.73 -2.67 -13.85
N GLN A 294 12.50 -2.02 -12.99
CA GLN A 294 13.97 -1.95 -13.06
C GLN A 294 14.54 -2.30 -11.68
N PRO A 295 15.43 -3.28 -11.59
CA PRO A 295 16.06 -3.64 -10.32
C PRO A 295 17.21 -2.70 -9.95
N TRP A 296 17.65 -2.76 -8.70
CA TRP A 296 18.87 -2.11 -8.21
C TRP A 296 20.14 -2.76 -8.75
N SER A 297 20.12 -4.06 -8.97
CA SER A 297 21.25 -4.85 -9.46
C SER A 297 20.81 -5.79 -10.55
N THR A 298 21.72 -6.06 -11.49
CA THR A 298 21.42 -6.88 -12.67
C THR A 298 22.28 -8.13 -12.74
N LYS A 299 22.92 -8.54 -11.65
CA LYS A 299 23.82 -9.69 -11.67
C LYS A 299 23.12 -10.95 -12.19
N GLY A 300 23.52 -11.38 -13.38
CA GLY A 300 23.02 -12.59 -14.03
C GLY A 300 21.58 -12.50 -14.58
N GLY A 301 20.98 -11.30 -14.63
CA GLY A 301 19.61 -11.10 -15.09
C GLY A 301 19.44 -9.86 -15.96
N PRO A 302 18.24 -9.66 -16.52
CA PRO A 302 17.90 -8.47 -17.28
C PRO A 302 17.85 -7.23 -16.36
N ASN A 303 18.15 -6.07 -16.94
CA ASN A 303 18.07 -4.77 -16.27
C ASN A 303 16.66 -4.17 -16.28
N GLN A 304 15.72 -4.82 -16.94
CA GLN A 304 14.32 -4.44 -17.00
C GLN A 304 13.46 -5.68 -17.30
N ALA A 305 12.29 -5.73 -16.70
CA ALA A 305 11.22 -6.63 -17.11
C ALA A 305 9.96 -5.83 -17.39
N GLN A 306 9.05 -6.38 -18.19
CA GLN A 306 7.81 -5.73 -18.57
C GLN A 306 6.70 -6.75 -18.77
N THR A 307 5.47 -6.34 -18.55
CA THR A 307 4.29 -7.18 -18.80
C THR A 307 3.11 -6.34 -19.28
N ASN A 308 2.26 -6.99 -20.08
CA ASN A 308 0.99 -6.45 -20.52
C ASN A 308 -0.14 -7.22 -19.83
N MET A 309 -1.09 -6.51 -19.25
CA MET A 309 -2.21 -7.11 -18.56
C MET A 309 -3.52 -6.61 -19.15
N PHE A 310 -4.44 -7.53 -19.39
CA PHE A 310 -5.79 -7.23 -19.85
C PHE A 310 -6.78 -7.75 -18.83
N PHE A 311 -7.68 -6.88 -18.41
CA PHE A 311 -8.74 -7.21 -17.48
C PHE A 311 -10.09 -6.95 -18.12
N SER A 312 -11.03 -7.85 -17.85
CA SER A 312 -12.45 -7.65 -18.15
C SER A 312 -13.27 -7.94 -16.92
N GLN A 313 -14.36 -7.21 -16.73
CA GLN A 313 -15.30 -7.47 -15.67
C GLN A 313 -16.73 -7.35 -16.16
N LEU A 314 -17.59 -8.17 -15.59
CA LEU A 314 -19.02 -8.00 -15.61
C LEU A 314 -19.49 -7.80 -14.18
N ARG A 315 -20.18 -6.68 -13.90
CA ARG A 315 -20.65 -6.34 -12.56
C ARG A 315 -22.16 -6.17 -12.58
N TYR A 316 -22.81 -6.86 -11.67
CA TYR A 316 -24.19 -6.59 -11.33
C TYR A 316 -24.23 -5.72 -10.06
N ASN A 317 -24.85 -4.55 -10.18
CA ASN A 317 -25.06 -3.65 -9.04
C ASN A 317 -26.52 -3.81 -8.60
N LEU A 318 -26.72 -4.15 -7.35
CA LEU A 318 -28.03 -4.23 -6.71
C LEU A 318 -28.72 -2.87 -6.74
N PRO A 319 -30.07 -2.83 -6.66
CA PRO A 319 -30.85 -1.58 -6.58
C PRO A 319 -30.46 -0.68 -5.44
#